data_60b332ce90d38c8296f2978d219321eb
#
_entry.id   60b332ce90d38c8296f2978d219321eb
#
_cell.length_a   1.000
_cell.length_b   1.000
_cell.length_c   1.000
_cell.angle_alpha   90.00
_cell.angle_beta   90.00
_cell.angle_gamma   90.00
#
_symmetry.space_group_name_H-M   'P 1'
#
loop_
_entity.id
_entity.type
_entity.pdbx_description
1 polymer ?
#
loop_
_entity_poly.entity_id
_entity_poly.type
_entity_poly.pdbx_seq_one_letter_code
_entity_poly.pdbx_strand_id
1 'polypeptide(L)'
;MARTLRVRSTDDGIEGKDSVGLYLEEIARTPLLTASEEVELAETVEAGLLAEHLLAEGRVGRKNGGAPKYATEEELRWLADEGQRAQQRFVTANLRLVVSIARRYGRSQMPLLDLVQEGNTGLIRAVEKFDYRKGFKFSTYATWWVRQAITRGIAQQARVVRLPVHVVEQLNQIGAARRTLERRLGREPETEELAAELDLDEERVSELIRIGRDHVSLDNPIDDEGETSLGDLIAAETAPGPDELVADASDRSGLFSLVDKLDPRSADVIRRRYGLHDGRQAKLADIGAVHGISAERVRQIEREALARLRQIADPTLAA
;
A
#
# COMPACT_ATOMS: atom_id res chain seq x y z
N MET A 1 -16.77 -36.68 -5.32
CA MET A 1 -17.95 -35.81 -5.10
C MET A 1 -17.45 -34.56 -4.41
N ALA A 2 -17.24 -33.50 -5.16
CA ALA A 2 -16.72 -32.23 -4.63
C ALA A 2 -17.91 -31.40 -4.12
N ARG A 3 -17.97 -31.18 -2.83
CA ARG A 3 -19.01 -30.39 -2.15
C ARG A 3 -18.52 -28.93 -2.09
N THR A 4 -19.13 -28.10 -2.92
CA THR A 4 -18.90 -26.66 -2.98
C THR A 4 -19.28 -26.02 -1.65
N LEU A 5 -18.30 -25.54 -0.90
CA LEU A 5 -18.52 -24.75 0.31
C LEU A 5 -19.11 -23.39 -0.09
N ARG A 6 -20.38 -23.19 0.24
CA ARG A 6 -21.05 -21.89 0.23
C ARG A 6 -20.57 -21.10 1.45
N VAL A 7 -19.75 -20.10 1.24
CA VAL A 7 -19.49 -19.05 2.23
C VAL A 7 -20.84 -18.34 2.48
N ARG A 8 -21.39 -18.48 3.68
CA ARG A 8 -22.48 -17.63 4.18
C ARG A 8 -21.85 -16.29 4.55
N SER A 9 -22.06 -15.27 3.72
CA SER A 9 -21.96 -13.88 4.15
C SER A 9 -23.04 -13.64 5.19
N THR A 10 -22.65 -13.28 6.40
CA THR A 10 -23.52 -12.70 7.42
C THR A 10 -23.98 -11.34 6.92
N ASP A 11 -25.15 -11.33 6.32
CA ASP A 11 -25.85 -10.12 5.88
C ASP A 11 -26.64 -9.59 7.09
N ASP A 12 -26.04 -8.67 7.83
CA ASP A 12 -26.75 -7.85 8.82
C ASP A 12 -27.60 -6.83 8.06
N GLY A 13 -28.91 -7.01 8.18
CA GLY A 13 -29.99 -6.34 7.49
C GLY A 13 -29.88 -4.83 7.38
N ILE A 14 -29.52 -4.40 6.21
CA ILE A 14 -30.00 -3.16 5.62
C ILE A 14 -30.61 -3.56 4.29
N GLU A 15 -31.93 -3.39 4.13
CA GLU A 15 -32.65 -3.38 2.85
C GLU A 15 -32.03 -2.23 2.01
N GLY A 16 -30.83 -2.41 1.48
CA GLY A 16 -30.11 -1.50 0.60
C GLY A 16 -29.91 -2.19 -0.73
N LYS A 17 -30.42 -1.59 -1.82
CA LYS A 17 -30.03 -1.95 -3.17
C LYS A 17 -28.51 -2.12 -3.20
N ASP A 18 -28.03 -3.23 -3.76
CA ASP A 18 -26.61 -3.48 -3.98
C ASP A 18 -25.96 -2.22 -4.59
N SER A 19 -24.89 -1.73 -3.98
CA SER A 19 -24.18 -0.52 -4.42
C SER A 19 -23.77 -0.57 -5.90
N VAL A 20 -23.48 -1.76 -6.41
CA VAL A 20 -23.24 -2.01 -7.83
C VAL A 20 -24.52 -1.78 -8.64
N GLY A 21 -25.66 -2.25 -8.17
CA GLY A 21 -26.95 -2.05 -8.82
C GLY A 21 -27.33 -0.57 -8.91
N LEU A 22 -27.15 0.19 -7.84
CA LEU A 22 -27.39 1.65 -7.81
C LEU A 22 -26.50 2.37 -8.82
N TYR A 23 -25.21 2.06 -8.85
CA TYR A 23 -24.27 2.64 -9.82
C TYR A 23 -24.68 2.32 -11.27
N LEU A 24 -25.07 1.09 -11.56
CA LEU A 24 -25.51 0.68 -12.89
C LEU A 24 -26.81 1.38 -13.32
N GLU A 25 -27.77 1.58 -12.41
CA GLU A 25 -28.99 2.35 -12.67
C GLU A 25 -28.66 3.83 -12.99
N GLU A 26 -27.72 4.42 -12.28
CA GLU A 26 -27.31 5.82 -12.49
C GLU A 26 -26.66 6.04 -13.85
N ILE A 27 -25.67 5.22 -14.20
CA ILE A 27 -24.99 5.36 -15.50
C ILE A 27 -25.89 5.01 -16.70
N ALA A 28 -26.96 4.22 -16.48
CA ALA A 28 -27.91 3.90 -17.53
C ALA A 28 -28.81 5.07 -17.94
N ARG A 29 -28.94 6.10 -17.08
CA ARG A 29 -29.76 7.29 -17.38
C ARG A 29 -29.16 8.17 -18.48
N THR A 30 -27.84 8.12 -18.63
CA THR A 30 -27.16 8.93 -19.64
C THR A 30 -27.21 8.23 -21.00
N PRO A 31 -27.75 8.88 -22.07
CA PRO A 31 -27.79 8.29 -23.40
C PRO A 31 -26.38 8.14 -23.98
N LEU A 32 -26.23 7.15 -24.89
CA LEU A 32 -24.98 6.97 -25.62
C LEU A 32 -24.81 8.11 -26.65
N LEU A 33 -23.57 8.50 -26.87
CA LEU A 33 -23.22 9.53 -27.86
C LEU A 33 -23.24 8.96 -29.29
N THR A 34 -23.64 9.78 -30.23
CA THR A 34 -23.44 9.56 -31.66
C THR A 34 -22.01 9.95 -32.06
N ALA A 35 -21.52 9.50 -33.22
CA ALA A 35 -20.19 9.84 -33.71
C ALA A 35 -20.01 11.36 -33.91
N SER A 36 -21.08 12.08 -34.29
CA SER A 36 -21.04 13.54 -34.42
C SER A 36 -20.93 14.25 -33.07
N GLU A 37 -21.64 13.75 -32.04
CA GLU A 37 -21.55 14.28 -30.68
C GLU A 37 -20.18 14.01 -30.04
N GLU A 38 -19.54 12.84 -30.35
CA GLU A 38 -18.16 12.55 -29.90
C GLU A 38 -17.17 13.59 -30.44
N VAL A 39 -17.30 14.01 -31.70
CA VAL A 39 -16.46 15.03 -32.33
C VAL A 39 -16.71 16.40 -31.70
N GLU A 40 -17.98 16.83 -31.61
CA GLU A 40 -18.35 18.13 -31.04
C GLU A 40 -17.87 18.30 -29.61
N LEU A 41 -18.08 17.28 -28.79
CA LEU A 41 -17.58 17.29 -27.40
C LEU A 41 -16.06 17.30 -27.34
N ALA A 42 -15.38 16.55 -28.19
CA ALA A 42 -13.92 16.55 -28.22
C ALA A 42 -13.32 17.89 -28.64
N GLU A 43 -13.93 18.58 -29.63
CA GLU A 43 -13.56 19.96 -30.02
C GLU A 43 -13.73 20.94 -28.85
N THR A 44 -14.85 20.84 -28.13
CA THR A 44 -15.14 21.71 -26.99
C THR A 44 -14.16 21.46 -25.83
N VAL A 45 -13.82 20.20 -25.55
CA VAL A 45 -12.81 19.82 -24.54
C VAL A 45 -11.43 20.36 -24.94
N GLU A 46 -11.00 20.19 -26.20
CA GLU A 46 -9.72 20.69 -26.69
C GLU A 46 -9.64 22.23 -26.55
N ALA A 47 -10.72 22.93 -26.91
CA ALA A 47 -10.80 24.39 -26.77
C ALA A 47 -10.72 24.83 -25.29
N GLY A 48 -11.40 24.11 -24.39
CA GLY A 48 -11.37 24.39 -22.97
C GLY A 48 -9.98 24.19 -22.35
N LEU A 49 -9.31 23.07 -22.65
CA LEU A 49 -7.95 22.83 -22.19
C LEU A 49 -6.95 23.87 -22.70
N LEU A 50 -7.10 24.31 -23.95
CA LEU A 50 -6.30 25.41 -24.49
C LEU A 50 -6.55 26.71 -23.76
N ALA A 51 -7.81 27.01 -23.43
CA ALA A 51 -8.19 28.22 -22.69
C ALA A 51 -7.60 28.20 -21.28
N GLU A 52 -7.67 27.08 -20.56
CA GLU A 52 -7.02 26.91 -19.24
C GLU A 52 -5.51 27.14 -19.30
N HIS A 53 -4.85 26.58 -20.32
CA HIS A 53 -3.41 26.75 -20.53
C HIS A 53 -3.04 28.22 -20.79
N LEU A 54 -3.81 28.93 -21.64
CA LEU A 54 -3.60 30.36 -21.92
C LEU A 54 -3.81 31.23 -20.68
N LEU A 55 -4.81 30.92 -19.86
CA LEU A 55 -5.06 31.60 -18.59
C LEU A 55 -3.90 31.37 -17.61
N ALA A 56 -3.40 30.13 -17.49
CA ALA A 56 -2.28 29.80 -16.63
C ALA A 56 -0.97 30.51 -17.03
N GLU A 57 -0.74 30.68 -18.34
CA GLU A 57 0.43 31.40 -18.86
C GLU A 57 0.27 32.94 -18.82
N GLY A 58 -0.90 33.46 -18.41
CA GLY A 58 -1.19 34.88 -18.42
C GLY A 58 -1.28 35.50 -19.84
N ARG A 59 -1.48 34.69 -20.86
CA ARG A 59 -1.63 35.10 -22.27
C ARG A 59 -3.06 35.54 -22.55
N VAL A 60 -3.44 36.65 -21.97
CA VAL A 60 -4.76 37.25 -22.12
C VAL A 60 -4.67 38.46 -23.08
N GLY A 61 -5.63 38.58 -23.97
CA GLY A 61 -5.71 39.73 -24.88
C GLY A 61 -5.91 41.04 -24.12
N ARG A 62 -4.89 41.94 -24.17
CA ARG A 62 -5.04 43.29 -23.64
C ARG A 62 -5.84 44.16 -24.64
N LYS A 63 -6.87 44.81 -24.16
CA LYS A 63 -7.57 45.90 -24.87
C LYS A 63 -6.66 47.13 -24.97
N ASN A 64 -5.67 47.10 -25.87
CA ASN A 64 -4.93 48.31 -26.26
C ASN A 64 -4.96 48.43 -27.78
N GLY A 65 -6.02 49.07 -28.31
CA GLY A 65 -6.05 49.72 -29.64
C GLY A 65 -5.82 48.91 -30.90
N GLY A 66 -5.55 47.60 -30.86
CA GLY A 66 -5.39 46.70 -31.97
C GLY A 66 -6.24 45.42 -31.80
N ALA A 67 -6.47 44.67 -32.88
CA ALA A 67 -7.16 43.40 -32.78
C ALA A 67 -6.46 42.49 -31.73
N PRO A 68 -7.18 41.94 -30.76
CA PRO A 68 -6.59 41.17 -29.70
C PRO A 68 -5.95 39.92 -30.32
N LYS A 69 -4.67 39.63 -29.98
CA LYS A 69 -3.95 38.44 -30.45
C LYS A 69 -4.49 37.17 -29.80
N TYR A 70 -5.17 37.33 -28.67
CA TYR A 70 -5.81 36.25 -27.88
C TYR A 70 -7.19 36.75 -27.39
N ALA A 71 -8.08 35.82 -27.01
CA ALA A 71 -9.36 36.09 -26.41
C ALA A 71 -9.21 36.86 -25.08
N THR A 72 -10.27 37.53 -24.65
CA THR A 72 -10.32 38.22 -23.35
C THR A 72 -10.31 37.19 -22.21
N GLU A 73 -9.96 37.63 -21.01
CA GLU A 73 -9.95 36.73 -19.82
C GLU A 73 -11.33 36.14 -19.56
N GLU A 74 -12.40 36.89 -19.74
CA GLU A 74 -13.78 36.46 -19.58
C GLU A 74 -14.15 35.36 -20.62
N GLU A 75 -13.77 35.56 -21.87
CA GLU A 75 -14.00 34.57 -22.94
C GLU A 75 -13.19 33.26 -22.71
N LEU A 76 -11.95 33.39 -22.25
CA LEU A 76 -11.13 32.22 -21.92
C LEU A 76 -11.70 31.46 -20.71
N ARG A 77 -12.18 32.14 -19.68
CA ARG A 77 -12.84 31.49 -18.53
C ARG A 77 -14.13 30.79 -18.97
N TRP A 78 -14.93 31.44 -19.80
CA TRP A 78 -16.15 30.82 -20.32
C TRP A 78 -15.84 29.55 -21.14
N LEU A 79 -14.81 29.59 -22.01
CA LEU A 79 -14.37 28.43 -22.78
C LEU A 79 -13.86 27.31 -21.88
N ALA A 80 -13.12 27.63 -20.82
CA ALA A 80 -12.63 26.65 -19.85
C ALA A 80 -13.81 25.97 -19.13
N ASP A 81 -14.78 26.74 -18.65
CA ASP A 81 -15.99 26.23 -17.98
C ASP A 81 -16.82 25.34 -18.91
N GLU A 82 -16.98 25.74 -20.19
CA GLU A 82 -17.71 24.96 -21.19
C GLU A 82 -16.95 23.65 -21.52
N GLY A 83 -15.63 23.74 -21.64
CA GLY A 83 -14.77 22.55 -21.83
C GLY A 83 -14.88 21.54 -20.69
N GLN A 84 -14.94 22.00 -19.44
CA GLN A 84 -15.15 21.12 -18.29
C GLN A 84 -16.52 20.45 -18.29
N ARG A 85 -17.58 21.19 -18.66
CA ARG A 85 -18.93 20.60 -18.82
C ARG A 85 -18.97 19.56 -19.93
N ALA A 86 -18.33 19.87 -21.07
CA ALA A 86 -18.21 18.93 -22.18
C ALA A 86 -17.43 17.67 -21.78
N GLN A 87 -16.34 17.81 -21.04
CA GLN A 87 -15.56 16.69 -20.50
C GLN A 87 -16.41 15.80 -19.58
N GLN A 88 -17.15 16.42 -18.65
CA GLN A 88 -18.04 15.70 -17.75
C GLN A 88 -19.11 14.90 -18.53
N ARG A 89 -19.76 15.54 -19.51
CA ARG A 89 -20.77 14.87 -20.37
C ARG A 89 -20.14 13.72 -21.16
N PHE A 90 -18.95 13.92 -21.71
CA PHE A 90 -18.24 12.92 -22.49
C PHE A 90 -17.88 11.70 -21.63
N VAL A 91 -17.32 11.93 -20.43
CA VAL A 91 -17.00 10.86 -19.47
C VAL A 91 -18.28 10.12 -19.05
N THR A 92 -19.32 10.85 -18.61
CA THR A 92 -20.55 10.26 -18.09
C THR A 92 -21.25 9.36 -19.12
N ALA A 93 -21.30 9.78 -20.38
CA ALA A 93 -21.88 9.00 -21.47
C ALA A 93 -21.11 7.69 -21.79
N ASN A 94 -19.83 7.61 -21.37
CA ASN A 94 -18.94 6.46 -21.65
C ASN A 94 -18.67 5.57 -20.42
N LEU A 95 -19.27 5.82 -19.25
CA LEU A 95 -19.08 4.99 -18.04
C LEU A 95 -19.50 3.53 -18.27
N ARG A 96 -20.50 3.29 -19.11
CA ARG A 96 -20.94 1.93 -19.49
C ARG A 96 -19.85 1.14 -20.21
N LEU A 97 -19.00 1.80 -20.98
CA LEU A 97 -17.84 1.17 -21.62
C LEU A 97 -16.86 0.67 -20.56
N VAL A 98 -16.57 1.48 -19.55
CA VAL A 98 -15.68 1.10 -18.43
C VAL A 98 -16.19 -0.15 -17.74
N VAL A 99 -17.47 -0.20 -17.37
CA VAL A 99 -18.07 -1.37 -16.72
C VAL A 99 -17.93 -2.62 -17.59
N SER A 100 -18.17 -2.51 -18.90
CA SER A 100 -18.05 -3.63 -19.84
C SER A 100 -16.63 -4.22 -19.90
N ILE A 101 -15.62 -3.38 -19.71
CA ILE A 101 -14.20 -3.76 -19.66
C ILE A 101 -13.88 -4.34 -18.27
N ALA A 102 -14.26 -3.64 -17.18
CA ALA A 102 -13.97 -4.03 -15.80
C ALA A 102 -14.51 -5.42 -15.44
N ARG A 103 -15.68 -5.80 -15.92
CA ARG A 103 -16.28 -7.14 -15.72
C ARG A 103 -15.39 -8.29 -16.16
N ARG A 104 -14.48 -8.08 -17.13
CA ARG A 104 -13.52 -9.10 -17.59
C ARG A 104 -12.43 -9.40 -16.57
N TYR A 105 -12.22 -8.49 -15.61
CA TYR A 105 -11.25 -8.60 -14.53
C TYR A 105 -11.85 -9.08 -13.20
N GLY A 106 -13.08 -9.58 -13.20
CA GLY A 106 -13.80 -10.05 -12.01
C GLY A 106 -13.16 -11.23 -11.26
N ARG A 107 -12.11 -11.84 -11.82
CA ARG A 107 -11.27 -12.85 -11.14
C ARG A 107 -10.13 -12.24 -10.33
N SER A 108 -9.92 -10.93 -10.40
CA SER A 108 -8.95 -10.23 -9.55
C SER A 108 -9.47 -10.19 -8.11
N GLN A 109 -8.57 -10.05 -7.14
CA GLN A 109 -8.95 -9.88 -5.72
C GLN A 109 -9.58 -8.51 -5.43
N MET A 110 -9.71 -7.65 -6.44
CA MET A 110 -10.21 -6.29 -6.33
C MET A 110 -11.73 -6.25 -6.58
N PRO A 111 -12.53 -5.57 -5.74
CA PRO A 111 -13.97 -5.40 -5.94
C PRO A 111 -14.30 -4.75 -7.28
N LEU A 112 -15.46 -5.11 -7.87
CA LEU A 112 -15.85 -4.59 -9.19
C LEU A 112 -15.93 -3.07 -9.24
N LEU A 113 -16.45 -2.42 -8.19
CA LEU A 113 -16.54 -0.95 -8.15
C LEU A 113 -15.15 -0.30 -8.14
N ASP A 114 -14.17 -0.88 -7.47
CA ASP A 114 -12.81 -0.36 -7.45
C ASP A 114 -12.14 -0.51 -8.82
N LEU A 115 -12.35 -1.65 -9.50
CA LEU A 115 -11.93 -1.82 -10.89
C LEU A 115 -12.56 -0.79 -11.83
N VAL A 116 -13.84 -0.47 -11.62
CA VAL A 116 -14.55 0.57 -12.37
C VAL A 116 -13.94 1.94 -12.10
N GLN A 117 -13.62 2.29 -10.84
CA GLN A 117 -13.01 3.59 -10.51
C GLN A 117 -11.61 3.74 -11.13
N GLU A 118 -10.78 2.68 -11.08
CA GLU A 118 -9.50 2.69 -11.78
C GLU A 118 -9.71 2.86 -13.30
N GLY A 119 -10.70 2.17 -13.87
CA GLY A 119 -11.08 2.32 -15.26
C GLY A 119 -11.56 3.73 -15.62
N ASN A 120 -12.34 4.37 -14.74
CA ASN A 120 -12.81 5.76 -14.90
C ASN A 120 -11.62 6.74 -14.95
N THR A 121 -10.58 6.51 -14.15
CA THR A 121 -9.34 7.31 -14.22
C THR A 121 -8.68 7.17 -15.60
N GLY A 122 -8.69 5.98 -16.18
CA GLY A 122 -8.23 5.75 -17.55
C GLY A 122 -9.13 6.42 -18.60
N LEU A 123 -10.45 6.39 -18.41
CA LEU A 123 -11.42 7.03 -19.30
C LEU A 123 -11.23 8.55 -19.34
N ILE A 124 -11.04 9.20 -18.19
CA ILE A 124 -10.79 10.66 -18.12
C ILE A 124 -9.56 11.02 -18.95
N ARG A 125 -8.45 10.28 -18.79
CA ARG A 125 -7.23 10.48 -19.60
C ARG A 125 -7.46 10.23 -21.07
N ALA A 126 -8.33 9.28 -21.44
CA ALA A 126 -8.68 9.04 -22.81
C ALA A 126 -9.44 10.22 -23.43
N VAL A 127 -10.37 10.82 -22.69
CA VAL A 127 -11.12 12.02 -23.14
C VAL A 127 -10.18 13.20 -23.35
N GLU A 128 -9.26 13.46 -22.42
CA GLU A 128 -8.29 14.56 -22.53
C GLU A 128 -7.33 14.44 -23.72
N LYS A 129 -7.04 13.21 -24.16
CA LYS A 129 -6.04 12.92 -25.20
C LYS A 129 -6.65 12.41 -26.50
N PHE A 130 -7.97 12.43 -26.63
CA PHE A 130 -8.64 11.94 -27.82
C PHE A 130 -8.46 12.89 -28.99
N ASP A 131 -7.95 12.36 -30.11
CA ASP A 131 -7.78 13.09 -31.37
C ASP A 131 -8.87 12.63 -32.37
N TYR A 132 -9.95 13.41 -32.44
CA TYR A 132 -11.09 13.17 -33.33
C TYR A 132 -10.74 13.26 -34.80
N ARG A 133 -9.66 14.00 -35.17
CA ARG A 133 -9.22 14.19 -36.55
C ARG A 133 -8.75 12.90 -37.22
N LYS A 134 -8.41 11.87 -36.43
CA LYS A 134 -8.02 10.55 -36.91
C LYS A 134 -9.18 9.69 -37.44
N GLY A 135 -10.43 10.10 -37.23
CA GLY A 135 -11.62 9.43 -37.75
C GLY A 135 -11.98 8.10 -37.09
N PHE A 136 -11.28 7.68 -36.03
CA PHE A 136 -11.62 6.47 -35.26
C PHE A 136 -12.66 6.77 -34.19
N LYS A 137 -13.53 5.77 -33.87
CA LYS A 137 -14.46 5.88 -32.77
C LYS A 137 -13.72 6.03 -31.44
N PHE A 138 -14.26 6.88 -30.56
CA PHE A 138 -13.71 7.09 -29.23
C PHE A 138 -13.54 5.78 -28.44
N SER A 139 -14.51 4.86 -28.50
CA SER A 139 -14.47 3.58 -27.79
C SER A 139 -13.24 2.73 -28.11
N THR A 140 -12.73 2.79 -29.36
CA THR A 140 -11.51 2.05 -29.77
C THR A 140 -10.28 2.57 -29.03
N TYR A 141 -10.15 3.88 -28.93
CA TYR A 141 -9.04 4.54 -28.24
C TYR A 141 -9.16 4.41 -26.71
N ALA A 142 -10.35 4.68 -26.15
CA ALA A 142 -10.62 4.63 -24.73
C ALA A 142 -10.42 3.22 -24.13
N THR A 143 -10.75 2.16 -24.87
CA THR A 143 -10.56 0.77 -24.42
C THR A 143 -9.11 0.50 -24.01
N TRP A 144 -8.13 1.05 -24.72
CA TRP A 144 -6.72 0.88 -24.37
C TRP A 144 -6.37 1.56 -23.04
N TRP A 145 -6.81 2.81 -22.84
CA TRP A 145 -6.54 3.56 -21.62
C TRP A 145 -7.22 2.96 -20.39
N VAL A 146 -8.50 2.57 -20.55
CA VAL A 146 -9.27 1.92 -19.50
C VAL A 146 -8.61 0.60 -19.09
N ARG A 147 -8.24 -0.24 -20.06
CA ARG A 147 -7.54 -1.50 -19.80
C ARG A 147 -6.23 -1.29 -19.07
N GLN A 148 -5.43 -0.34 -19.54
CA GLN A 148 -4.14 0.01 -18.95
C GLN A 148 -4.29 0.49 -17.50
N ALA A 149 -5.29 1.35 -17.25
CA ALA A 149 -5.57 1.87 -15.90
C ALA A 149 -6.00 0.74 -14.94
N ILE A 150 -6.95 -0.11 -15.36
CA ILE A 150 -7.39 -1.27 -14.56
C ILE A 150 -6.23 -2.22 -14.26
N THR A 151 -5.43 -2.59 -15.26
CA THR A 151 -4.30 -3.51 -15.07
C THR A 151 -3.27 -2.91 -14.11
N ARG A 152 -3.01 -1.61 -14.23
CA ARG A 152 -2.10 -0.89 -13.32
C ARG A 152 -2.68 -0.78 -11.91
N GLY A 153 -3.99 -0.51 -11.77
CA GLY A 153 -4.70 -0.47 -10.49
C GLY A 153 -4.60 -1.83 -9.76
N ILE A 154 -4.87 -2.93 -10.47
CA ILE A 154 -4.72 -4.29 -9.92
C ILE A 154 -3.29 -4.52 -9.45
N ALA A 155 -2.27 -4.17 -10.24
CA ALA A 155 -0.87 -4.35 -9.85
C ALA A 155 -0.47 -3.54 -8.62
N GLN A 156 -1.14 -2.40 -8.37
CA GLN A 156 -0.82 -1.49 -7.28
C GLN A 156 -1.60 -1.74 -5.99
N GLN A 157 -2.83 -2.25 -6.08
CA GLN A 157 -3.79 -2.26 -4.96
C GLN A 157 -4.38 -3.64 -4.63
N ALA A 158 -4.30 -4.63 -5.54
CA ALA A 158 -4.95 -5.93 -5.31
C ALA A 158 -4.29 -6.78 -4.22
N ARG A 159 -3.07 -6.44 -3.76
CA ARG A 159 -2.33 -7.23 -2.77
C ARG A 159 -2.28 -6.54 -1.42
N VAL A 160 -2.41 -7.30 -0.33
CA VAL A 160 -2.25 -6.82 1.05
C VAL A 160 -0.88 -6.17 1.25
N VAL A 161 0.19 -6.84 0.80
CA VAL A 161 1.53 -6.26 0.75
C VAL A 161 1.80 -5.80 -0.67
N ARG A 162 1.90 -4.49 -0.86
CA ARG A 162 2.15 -3.86 -2.15
C ARG A 162 3.49 -4.30 -2.73
N LEU A 163 3.47 -4.78 -3.97
CA LEU A 163 4.66 -5.11 -4.75
C LEU A 163 4.94 -4.07 -5.84
N PRO A 164 6.21 -3.83 -6.21
CA PRO A 164 6.54 -3.03 -7.38
C PRO A 164 5.94 -3.63 -8.67
N VAL A 165 5.55 -2.77 -9.62
CA VAL A 165 4.85 -3.20 -10.85
C VAL A 165 5.68 -4.21 -11.65
N HIS A 166 6.99 -4.02 -11.77
CA HIS A 166 7.87 -4.95 -12.49
C HIS A 166 7.92 -6.36 -11.87
N VAL A 167 7.78 -6.46 -10.53
CA VAL A 167 7.69 -7.77 -9.83
C VAL A 167 6.35 -8.44 -10.15
N VAL A 168 5.25 -7.66 -10.16
CA VAL A 168 3.92 -8.18 -10.54
C VAL A 168 3.91 -8.65 -11.99
N GLU A 169 4.59 -7.93 -12.91
CA GLU A 169 4.75 -8.34 -14.30
C GLU A 169 5.53 -9.65 -14.43
N GLN A 170 6.63 -9.81 -13.68
CA GLN A 170 7.39 -11.07 -13.63
C GLN A 170 6.53 -12.23 -13.09
N LEU A 171 5.75 -12.00 -12.02
CA LEU A 171 4.82 -13.00 -11.49
C LEU A 171 3.75 -13.41 -12.49
N ASN A 172 3.22 -12.44 -13.26
CA ASN A 172 2.26 -12.72 -14.33
C ASN A 172 2.88 -13.56 -15.46
N GLN A 173 4.16 -13.31 -15.82
CA GLN A 173 4.91 -14.09 -16.79
C GLN A 173 5.11 -15.52 -16.29
N ILE A 174 5.52 -15.71 -15.01
CA ILE A 174 5.63 -17.03 -14.38
C ILE A 174 4.28 -17.76 -14.43
N GLY A 175 3.18 -17.09 -14.06
CA GLY A 175 1.85 -17.68 -14.12
C GLY A 175 1.40 -18.04 -15.53
N ALA A 176 1.81 -17.30 -16.55
CA ALA A 176 1.53 -17.63 -17.96
C ALA A 176 2.37 -18.83 -18.45
N ALA A 177 3.67 -18.84 -18.14
CA ALA A 177 4.57 -19.95 -18.43
C ALA A 177 4.11 -21.24 -17.77
N ARG A 178 3.74 -21.19 -16.48
CA ARG A 178 3.19 -22.33 -15.72
C ARG A 178 1.99 -22.94 -16.43
N ARG A 179 0.97 -22.15 -16.79
CA ARG A 179 -0.22 -22.64 -17.52
C ARG A 179 0.13 -23.25 -18.89
N THR A 180 1.15 -22.74 -19.56
CA THR A 180 1.59 -23.24 -20.86
C THR A 180 2.32 -24.58 -20.73
N LEU A 181 3.22 -24.68 -19.74
CA LEU A 181 3.96 -25.90 -19.43
C LEU A 181 3.03 -27.01 -18.88
N GLU A 182 2.08 -26.67 -17.98
CA GLU A 182 1.08 -27.63 -17.50
C GLU A 182 0.28 -28.27 -18.64
N ARG A 183 -0.13 -27.48 -19.63
CA ARG A 183 -0.82 -28.02 -20.83
C ARG A 183 0.06 -28.89 -21.70
N ARG A 184 1.38 -28.60 -21.76
CA ARG A 184 2.35 -29.35 -22.57
C ARG A 184 2.79 -30.62 -21.87
N LEU A 185 3.01 -30.61 -20.56
CA LEU A 185 3.54 -31.69 -19.76
C LEU A 185 2.47 -32.59 -19.17
N GLY A 186 1.23 -32.11 -19.02
CA GLY A 186 0.16 -32.84 -18.32
C GLY A 186 0.35 -32.95 -16.80
N ARG A 187 1.34 -32.24 -16.25
CA ARG A 187 1.64 -32.13 -14.81
C ARG A 187 2.05 -30.73 -14.44
N GLU A 188 2.10 -30.45 -13.15
CA GLU A 188 2.67 -29.19 -12.66
C GLU A 188 4.15 -29.09 -13.01
N PRO A 189 4.62 -27.97 -13.60
CA PRO A 189 6.04 -27.78 -13.94
C PRO A 189 6.88 -27.53 -12.69
N GLU A 190 8.10 -28.04 -12.70
CA GLU A 190 9.11 -27.78 -11.69
C GLU A 190 9.74 -26.40 -11.87
N THR A 191 10.41 -25.88 -10.81
CA THR A 191 11.01 -24.54 -10.83
C THR A 191 12.08 -24.41 -11.92
N GLU A 192 12.86 -25.48 -12.16
CA GLU A 192 13.88 -25.57 -13.21
C GLU A 192 13.26 -25.40 -14.62
N GLU A 193 12.11 -26.06 -14.86
CA GLU A 193 11.40 -25.99 -16.14
C GLU A 193 10.81 -24.57 -16.40
N LEU A 194 10.33 -23.91 -15.33
CA LEU A 194 9.88 -22.53 -15.40
C LEU A 194 11.05 -21.58 -15.66
N ALA A 195 12.19 -21.79 -15.02
CA ALA A 195 13.40 -21.01 -15.18
C ALA A 195 13.92 -21.10 -16.62
N ALA A 196 13.96 -22.32 -17.19
CA ALA A 196 14.36 -22.56 -18.56
C ALA A 196 13.41 -21.92 -19.58
N GLU A 197 12.08 -21.96 -19.36
CA GLU A 197 11.07 -21.35 -20.25
C GLU A 197 11.14 -19.82 -20.25
N LEU A 198 11.54 -19.20 -19.11
CA LEU A 198 11.56 -17.76 -18.91
C LEU A 198 12.95 -17.14 -19.11
N ASP A 199 13.99 -17.96 -19.35
CA ASP A 199 15.40 -17.54 -19.41
C ASP A 199 15.83 -16.77 -18.13
N LEU A 200 15.44 -17.32 -16.97
CA LEU A 200 15.75 -16.76 -15.64
C LEU A 200 16.51 -17.80 -14.80
N ASP A 201 17.25 -17.32 -13.80
CA ASP A 201 17.86 -18.19 -12.81
C ASP A 201 16.79 -18.87 -11.93
N GLU A 202 17.00 -20.15 -11.60
CA GLU A 202 16.08 -20.92 -10.76
C GLU A 202 15.88 -20.29 -9.39
N GLU A 203 16.94 -19.77 -8.78
CA GLU A 203 16.92 -19.07 -7.51
C GLU A 203 16.00 -17.84 -7.58
N ARG A 204 16.06 -17.08 -8.69
CA ARG A 204 15.20 -15.93 -8.93
C ARG A 204 13.73 -16.31 -9.10
N VAL A 205 13.43 -17.40 -9.82
CA VAL A 205 12.05 -17.91 -9.97
C VAL A 205 11.50 -18.35 -8.62
N SER A 206 12.29 -19.09 -7.83
CA SER A 206 11.92 -19.52 -6.48
C SER A 206 11.62 -18.33 -5.55
N GLU A 207 12.47 -17.29 -5.56
CA GLU A 207 12.26 -16.05 -4.81
C GLU A 207 10.94 -15.36 -5.22
N LEU A 208 10.70 -15.22 -6.52
CA LEU A 208 9.48 -14.60 -7.05
C LEU A 208 8.23 -15.37 -6.64
N ILE A 209 8.25 -16.70 -6.72
CA ILE A 209 7.13 -17.55 -6.28
C ILE A 209 6.87 -17.36 -4.79
N ARG A 210 7.92 -17.27 -3.96
CA ARG A 210 7.79 -17.03 -2.52
C ARG A 210 7.15 -15.70 -2.21
N ILE A 211 7.61 -14.62 -2.88
CA ILE A 211 7.05 -13.27 -2.71
C ILE A 211 5.61 -13.18 -3.26
N GLY A 212 5.32 -13.97 -4.29
CA GLY A 212 4.02 -14.01 -4.96
C GLY A 212 2.91 -14.75 -4.21
N ARG A 213 3.21 -15.42 -3.09
CA ARG A 213 2.19 -16.15 -2.30
C ARG A 213 1.15 -15.21 -1.74
N ASP A 214 -0.11 -15.66 -1.79
CA ASP A 214 -1.21 -14.91 -1.18
C ASP A 214 -1.21 -15.10 0.34
N HIS A 215 -1.59 -14.04 1.06
CA HIS A 215 -1.73 -14.06 2.50
C HIS A 215 -3.05 -14.70 2.87
N VAL A 216 -3.04 -15.49 3.93
CA VAL A 216 -4.24 -16.11 4.52
C VAL A 216 -4.64 -15.29 5.74
N SER A 217 -5.94 -15.05 5.93
CA SER A 217 -6.42 -14.34 7.12
C SER A 217 -6.20 -15.20 8.38
N LEU A 218 -5.72 -14.58 9.43
CA LEU A 218 -5.61 -15.22 10.75
C LEU A 218 -6.99 -15.48 11.39
N ASP A 219 -8.01 -14.75 10.96
CA ASP A 219 -9.39 -14.92 11.44
C ASP A 219 -10.13 -16.08 10.73
N ASN A 220 -9.47 -16.78 9.80
CA ASN A 220 -10.10 -17.94 9.18
C ASN A 220 -10.40 -19.01 10.21
N PRO A 221 -11.67 -19.45 10.32
CA PRO A 221 -12.06 -20.54 11.22
C PRO A 221 -11.41 -21.85 10.74
N ILE A 222 -10.97 -22.65 11.70
CA ILE A 222 -10.37 -23.97 11.45
C ILE A 222 -11.37 -25.09 11.68
N ASP A 223 -12.31 -24.86 12.60
CA ASP A 223 -13.36 -25.79 12.96
C ASP A 223 -14.70 -25.44 12.28
N ASP A 224 -15.59 -26.44 12.20
CA ASP A 224 -16.92 -26.28 11.62
C ASP A 224 -17.84 -25.41 12.49
N GLU A 225 -17.52 -25.22 13.78
CA GLU A 225 -18.28 -24.40 14.73
C GLU A 225 -17.85 -22.94 14.70
N GLY A 226 -16.68 -22.65 14.12
CA GLY A 226 -16.15 -21.28 13.93
C GLY A 226 -15.59 -20.63 15.20
N GLU A 227 -15.38 -21.42 16.27
CA GLU A 227 -14.90 -20.92 17.56
C GLU A 227 -13.38 -20.71 17.60
N THR A 228 -12.62 -21.53 16.79
CA THR A 228 -11.16 -21.46 16.73
C THR A 228 -10.69 -20.85 15.42
N SER A 229 -9.89 -19.80 15.49
CA SER A 229 -9.27 -19.16 14.33
C SER A 229 -7.85 -19.69 14.07
N LEU A 230 -7.34 -19.50 12.87
CA LEU A 230 -5.95 -19.84 12.52
C LEU A 230 -4.96 -19.05 13.42
N GLY A 231 -5.32 -17.83 13.85
CA GLY A 231 -4.51 -17.00 14.73
C GLY A 231 -4.31 -17.61 16.12
N ASP A 232 -5.31 -18.36 16.63
CA ASP A 232 -5.25 -18.97 17.95
C ASP A 232 -4.25 -20.15 18.04
N LEU A 233 -3.88 -20.72 16.89
CA LEU A 233 -2.86 -21.80 16.83
C LEU A 233 -1.43 -21.26 16.75
N ILE A 234 -1.23 -19.98 16.50
CA ILE A 234 0.10 -19.41 16.34
C ILE A 234 0.64 -19.02 17.69
N ALA A 235 1.67 -19.77 18.15
CA ALA A 235 2.35 -19.44 19.41
C ALA A 235 3.10 -18.11 19.30
N ALA A 236 3.06 -17.31 20.35
CA ALA A 236 3.82 -16.06 20.48
C ALA A 236 5.28 -16.40 20.84
N GLU A 237 6.11 -16.73 19.83
CA GLU A 237 7.51 -17.15 20.01
C GLU A 237 8.38 -16.09 20.74
N THR A 238 8.01 -14.81 20.66
CA THR A 238 8.78 -13.70 21.22
C THR A 238 8.25 -13.17 22.55
N ALA A 239 7.10 -13.65 23.01
CA ALA A 239 6.55 -13.24 24.30
C ALA A 239 7.22 -14.08 25.40
N PRO A 240 7.92 -13.45 26.37
CA PRO A 240 8.50 -14.19 27.49
C PRO A 240 7.40 -14.91 28.26
N GLY A 241 7.66 -16.16 28.61
CA GLY A 241 6.75 -16.95 29.43
C GLY A 241 6.57 -16.36 30.82
N PRO A 242 5.49 -16.72 31.57
CA PRO A 242 5.30 -16.25 32.95
C PRO A 242 6.46 -16.60 33.87
N ASP A 243 7.10 -17.73 33.68
CA ASP A 243 8.30 -18.17 34.35
C ASP A 243 9.51 -17.29 34.07
N GLU A 244 9.75 -16.91 32.82
CA GLU A 244 10.81 -15.98 32.42
C GLU A 244 10.56 -14.56 32.99
N LEU A 245 9.31 -14.09 32.95
CA LEU A 245 8.96 -12.78 33.57
C LEU A 245 9.21 -12.76 35.11
N VAL A 246 8.91 -13.85 35.79
CA VAL A 246 9.17 -13.98 37.23
C VAL A 246 10.67 -14.07 37.48
N ALA A 247 11.41 -14.84 36.70
CA ALA A 247 12.86 -14.94 36.78
C ALA A 247 13.53 -13.56 36.59
N ASP A 248 13.17 -12.86 35.50
CA ASP A 248 13.67 -11.50 35.23
C ASP A 248 13.34 -10.49 36.32
N ALA A 249 12.13 -10.57 36.91
CA ALA A 249 11.74 -9.71 37.99
C ALA A 249 12.55 -10.03 39.29
N SER A 250 12.81 -11.31 39.55
CA SER A 250 13.62 -11.76 40.66
C SER A 250 15.08 -11.33 40.52
N ASP A 251 15.66 -11.53 39.31
CA ASP A 251 17.04 -11.13 39.01
C ASP A 251 17.22 -9.59 39.10
N ARG A 252 16.23 -8.85 38.64
CA ARG A 252 16.22 -7.38 38.76
C ARG A 252 16.17 -6.95 40.23
N SER A 253 15.30 -7.58 41.01
CA SER A 253 15.21 -7.33 42.46
C SER A 253 16.51 -7.67 43.18
N GLY A 254 17.11 -8.81 42.83
CA GLY A 254 18.43 -9.22 43.32
C GLY A 254 19.52 -8.20 43.00
N LEU A 255 19.56 -7.70 41.74
CA LEU A 255 20.51 -6.69 41.31
C LEU A 255 20.33 -5.37 42.07
N PHE A 256 19.11 -4.90 42.31
CA PHE A 256 18.86 -3.72 43.12
C PHE A 256 19.37 -3.90 44.55
N SER A 257 19.13 -5.06 45.17
CA SER A 257 19.59 -5.36 46.53
C SER A 257 21.11 -5.42 46.66
N LEU A 258 21.83 -5.82 45.57
CA LEU A 258 23.29 -5.77 45.51
C LEU A 258 23.81 -4.32 45.38
N VAL A 259 23.17 -3.51 44.55
CA VAL A 259 23.53 -2.10 44.36
C VAL A 259 23.31 -1.31 45.68
N ASP A 260 22.28 -1.66 46.45
CA ASP A 260 21.99 -1.04 47.75
C ASP A 260 23.03 -1.35 48.82
N LYS A 261 23.85 -2.39 48.66
CA LYS A 261 25.00 -2.70 49.55
C LYS A 261 26.23 -1.85 49.30
N LEU A 262 26.27 -1.08 48.21
CA LEU A 262 27.33 -0.12 47.95
C LEU A 262 27.14 1.15 48.80
N ASP A 263 28.22 1.94 48.91
CA ASP A 263 28.09 3.27 49.51
C ASP A 263 27.14 4.15 48.64
N PRO A 264 26.40 5.10 49.28
CA PRO A 264 25.33 5.84 48.59
C PRO A 264 25.78 6.56 47.32
N ARG A 265 27.04 7.04 47.30
CA ARG A 265 27.58 7.74 46.15
C ARG A 265 27.87 6.81 44.98
N SER A 266 28.48 5.66 45.23
CA SER A 266 28.76 4.64 44.22
C SER A 266 27.45 4.01 43.69
N ALA A 267 26.48 3.77 44.58
CA ALA A 267 25.16 3.28 44.18
C ALA A 267 24.44 4.26 43.22
N ASP A 268 24.44 5.56 43.53
CA ASP A 268 23.79 6.56 42.64
C ASP A 268 24.52 6.67 41.28
N VAL A 269 25.86 6.62 41.29
CA VAL A 269 26.64 6.59 40.02
C VAL A 269 26.24 5.37 39.17
N ILE A 270 26.16 4.17 39.72
CA ILE A 270 25.77 2.95 39.03
C ILE A 270 24.33 3.04 38.54
N ARG A 271 23.38 3.47 39.38
CA ARG A 271 21.97 3.60 38.97
C ARG A 271 21.79 4.54 37.79
N ARG A 272 22.43 5.71 37.80
CA ARG A 272 22.37 6.68 36.66
C ARG A 272 23.09 6.18 35.44
N ARG A 273 24.26 5.57 35.62
CA ARG A 273 25.08 5.08 34.51
C ARG A 273 24.39 4.00 33.69
N TYR A 274 23.75 3.06 34.38
CA TYR A 274 23.06 1.92 33.76
C TYR A 274 21.55 2.09 33.64
N GLY A 275 21.01 3.26 34.02
CA GLY A 275 19.59 3.56 33.88
C GLY A 275 18.69 2.71 34.79
N LEU A 276 19.19 2.29 35.95
CA LEU A 276 18.44 1.40 36.85
C LEU A 276 17.25 2.09 37.55
N HIS A 277 17.14 3.42 37.43
CA HIS A 277 16.07 4.18 38.09
C HIS A 277 14.98 4.62 37.09
N ASP A 278 15.38 5.18 35.97
CA ASP A 278 14.49 5.79 34.96
C ASP A 278 14.58 5.15 33.56
N GLY A 279 15.32 4.04 33.43
CA GLY A 279 15.57 3.35 32.17
C GLY A 279 16.51 4.08 31.20
N ARG A 280 17.06 5.26 31.59
CA ARG A 280 17.94 6.06 30.76
C ARG A 280 19.38 6.02 31.24
N GLN A 281 20.31 5.65 30.35
CA GLN A 281 21.73 5.65 30.64
C GLN A 281 22.30 7.07 30.54
N ALA A 282 22.89 7.56 31.62
CA ALA A 282 23.55 8.87 31.66
C ALA A 282 25.02 8.80 31.23
N LYS A 283 25.52 9.87 30.61
CA LYS A 283 26.93 10.00 30.25
C LYS A 283 27.75 10.33 31.50
N LEU A 284 29.03 9.91 31.51
CA LEU A 284 29.96 10.18 32.64
C LEU A 284 30.09 11.68 32.99
N ALA A 285 30.01 12.54 31.98
CA ALA A 285 30.07 14.00 32.16
C ALA A 285 28.82 14.52 32.90
N ASP A 286 27.64 14.01 32.57
CA ASP A 286 26.37 14.44 33.18
C ASP A 286 26.31 13.99 34.66
N ILE A 287 26.74 12.74 34.93
CA ILE A 287 26.86 12.23 36.29
C ILE A 287 27.89 13.05 37.07
N GLY A 288 29.03 13.40 36.46
CA GLY A 288 30.05 14.26 37.04
C GLY A 288 29.51 15.63 37.44
N ALA A 289 28.70 16.24 36.58
CA ALA A 289 28.05 17.52 36.87
C ALA A 289 27.10 17.44 38.11
N VAL A 290 26.34 16.36 38.24
CA VAL A 290 25.43 16.14 39.40
C VAL A 290 26.18 15.99 40.69
N HIS A 291 27.34 15.28 40.68
CA HIS A 291 28.14 15.01 41.88
C HIS A 291 29.26 16.02 42.13
N GLY A 292 29.44 17.04 41.27
CA GLY A 292 30.50 18.05 41.42
C GLY A 292 31.93 17.48 41.22
N ILE A 293 32.10 16.45 40.38
CA ILE A 293 33.38 15.77 40.14
C ILE A 293 33.66 15.64 38.61
N SER A 294 34.92 15.38 38.29
CA SER A 294 35.29 15.17 36.89
C SER A 294 34.76 13.85 36.33
N ALA A 295 34.52 13.77 35.03
CA ALA A 295 34.07 12.54 34.35
C ALA A 295 35.06 11.37 34.58
N GLU A 296 36.38 11.66 34.69
CA GLU A 296 37.37 10.62 34.98
C GLU A 296 37.24 10.09 36.43
N ARG A 297 36.88 10.93 37.39
CA ARG A 297 36.60 10.48 38.77
C ARG A 297 35.33 9.62 38.79
N VAL A 298 34.31 9.97 38.01
CA VAL A 298 33.09 9.10 37.89
C VAL A 298 33.48 7.73 37.34
N ARG A 299 34.34 7.67 36.33
CA ARG A 299 34.83 6.42 35.75
C ARG A 299 35.63 5.56 36.76
N GLN A 300 36.42 6.21 37.62
CA GLN A 300 37.10 5.49 38.69
C GLN A 300 36.11 4.89 39.71
N ILE A 301 35.11 5.68 40.13
CA ILE A 301 34.05 5.21 41.05
C ILE A 301 33.24 4.06 40.42
N GLU A 302 32.90 4.17 39.13
CA GLU A 302 32.21 3.11 38.39
C GLU A 302 33.03 1.80 38.42
N ARG A 303 34.32 1.86 38.13
CA ARG A 303 35.20 0.69 38.12
C ARG A 303 35.34 0.06 39.51
N GLU A 304 35.54 0.87 40.56
CA GLU A 304 35.64 0.41 41.93
C GLU A 304 34.29 -0.23 42.40
N ALA A 305 33.18 0.41 42.07
CA ALA A 305 31.84 -0.08 42.40
C ALA A 305 31.51 -1.43 41.70
N LEU A 306 31.85 -1.57 40.41
CA LEU A 306 31.66 -2.82 39.69
C LEU A 306 32.55 -3.95 40.25
N ALA A 307 33.80 -3.65 40.62
CA ALA A 307 34.66 -4.63 41.25
C ALA A 307 34.09 -5.10 42.61
N ARG A 308 33.58 -4.16 43.40
CA ARG A 308 32.96 -4.48 44.69
C ARG A 308 31.62 -5.29 44.53
N LEU A 309 30.83 -4.96 43.55
CA LEU A 309 29.62 -5.73 43.21
C LEU A 309 29.95 -7.17 42.84
N ARG A 310 31.00 -7.40 42.04
CA ARG A 310 31.47 -8.76 41.71
C ARG A 310 31.88 -9.55 42.93
N GLN A 311 32.61 -8.94 43.87
CA GLN A 311 32.98 -9.61 45.13
C GLN A 311 31.78 -9.94 46.02
N ILE A 312 30.73 -9.12 46.02
CA ILE A 312 29.52 -9.36 46.79
C ILE A 312 28.65 -10.44 46.15
N ALA A 313 28.60 -10.47 44.79
CA ALA A 313 27.79 -11.43 44.04
C ALA A 313 28.41 -12.82 44.02
N ASP A 314 29.73 -12.94 43.97
CA ASP A 314 30.45 -14.22 43.96
C ASP A 314 31.59 -14.20 45.00
N PRO A 315 31.30 -14.56 46.27
CA PRO A 315 32.30 -14.57 47.33
C PRO A 315 33.47 -15.55 47.11
N THR A 316 33.32 -16.50 46.15
CA THR A 316 34.40 -17.43 45.80
C THR A 316 35.49 -16.79 44.91
N LEU A 317 35.22 -15.65 44.27
CA LEU A 317 36.16 -14.89 43.47
C LEU A 317 37.00 -13.90 44.32
N ALA A 318 36.78 -13.83 45.62
CA ALA A 318 37.43 -12.91 46.54
C ALA A 318 38.61 -13.51 47.32
N ALA A 319 38.93 -14.79 47.05
CA ALA A 319 40.03 -15.49 47.72
C ALA A 319 41.28 -15.60 46.84
#